data_02189a94be9f4adaddee5ea9bf77bfe4
#
_entry.id   02189a94be9f4adaddee5ea9bf77bfe4
#
_cell.length_a   1.000
_cell.length_b   1.000
_cell.length_c   1.000
_cell.angle_alpha   90.00
_cell.angle_beta   90.00
_cell.angle_gamma   90.00
#
_symmetry.space_group_name_H-M   'P 1'
#
loop_
_entity.id
_entity.type
_entity.pdbx_description
1 polymer ?
#
loop_
_entity_poly.entity_id
_entity_poly.type
_entity_poly.pdbx_seq_one_letter_code
_entity_poly.pdbx_strand_id
1 'polypeptide(L)'
;MSAKGGSSASAWNREREYHKGPVTLRRGQVPGSTTDQRLLASHGGTDWVHTDRWRVLRIQAEFVEGFGALAEIGPAVSVFGSARTKPDHPTYALGVRVGAALVEAGYAVITGGGPGAMEAATKGAVAAGGTAVGLG
;
A
#
# COMPACT_ATOMS: atom_id res chain seq x y z
N MET A 1 -45.83 -3.63 18.86
CA MET A 1 -44.98 -2.58 18.24
C MET A 1 -43.57 -3.13 18.18
N SER A 2 -43.16 -3.56 17.00
CA SER A 2 -41.87 -4.22 16.77
C SER A 2 -40.93 -3.22 16.10
N ALA A 3 -39.83 -2.85 16.76
CA ALA A 3 -38.80 -1.99 16.20
C ALA A 3 -37.79 -2.85 15.45
N LYS A 4 -37.78 -2.71 14.13
CA LYS A 4 -36.74 -3.27 13.23
C LYS A 4 -35.44 -2.49 13.44
N GLY A 5 -34.46 -3.08 14.11
CA GLY A 5 -33.08 -2.68 14.06
C GLY A 5 -32.47 -3.12 12.73
N GLY A 6 -32.55 -2.30 11.70
CA GLY A 6 -31.92 -2.53 10.40
C GLY A 6 -30.43 -2.28 10.49
N SER A 7 -29.66 -3.29 10.24
CA SER A 7 -28.21 -3.42 10.24
C SER A 7 -27.50 -2.33 9.42
N SER A 8 -26.78 -1.46 10.09
CA SER A 8 -25.83 -0.51 9.47
C SER A 8 -24.56 -1.19 8.91
N ALA A 9 -24.42 -2.49 9.12
CA ALA A 9 -23.28 -3.29 8.67
C ALA A 9 -23.22 -3.52 7.15
N SER A 10 -24.29 -3.24 6.41
CA SER A 10 -24.37 -3.53 4.98
C SER A 10 -23.87 -2.41 4.06
N ALA A 11 -23.79 -1.18 4.54
CA ALA A 11 -23.46 -0.03 3.70
C ALA A 11 -21.95 0.15 3.51
N TRP A 12 -21.16 0.02 4.56
CA TRP A 12 -19.70 0.20 4.49
C TRP A 12 -18.95 -1.04 4.01
N ASN A 13 -19.61 -2.20 3.91
CA ASN A 13 -19.03 -3.42 3.32
C ASN A 13 -19.05 -3.38 1.78
N ARG A 14 -19.74 -2.42 1.16
CA ARG A 14 -19.84 -2.29 -0.31
C ARG A 14 -18.61 -1.67 -0.96
N GLU A 15 -17.78 -0.95 -0.21
CA GLU A 15 -16.60 -0.23 -0.71
C GLU A 15 -15.28 -0.93 -0.38
N ARG A 16 -15.31 -2.05 0.34
CA ARG A 16 -14.09 -2.79 0.64
C ARG A 16 -13.57 -3.50 -0.60
N GLU A 17 -12.42 -3.06 -1.04
CA GLU A 17 -11.58 -3.77 -2.01
C GLU A 17 -10.33 -4.27 -1.31
N TYR A 18 -9.89 -5.46 -1.67
CA TYR A 18 -8.64 -6.04 -1.21
C TYR A 18 -7.89 -6.62 -2.41
N HIS A 19 -6.66 -6.14 -2.61
CA HIS A 19 -5.79 -6.61 -3.67
C HIS A 19 -4.90 -7.74 -3.16
N LYS A 20 -4.87 -8.83 -3.89
CA LYS A 20 -3.98 -9.97 -3.64
C LYS A 20 -3.27 -10.31 -4.94
N GLY A 21 -2.04 -9.80 -5.11
CA GLY A 21 -1.35 -9.86 -6.39
C GLY A 21 -2.19 -9.22 -7.50
N PRO A 22 -2.35 -9.86 -8.65
CA PRO A 22 -3.17 -9.34 -9.76
C PRO A 22 -4.68 -9.43 -9.53
N VAL A 23 -5.12 -9.98 -8.39
CA VAL A 23 -6.54 -10.23 -8.10
C VAL A 23 -7.10 -9.16 -7.17
N THR A 24 -8.20 -8.53 -7.59
CA THR A 24 -8.99 -7.63 -6.72
C THR A 24 -10.19 -8.39 -6.17
N LEU A 25 -10.25 -8.53 -4.85
CA LEU A 25 -11.37 -9.13 -4.13
C LEU A 25 -12.34 -8.03 -3.70
N ARG A 26 -13.65 -8.28 -3.87
CA ARG A 26 -14.69 -7.30 -3.55
C ARG A 26 -15.81 -7.91 -2.74
N ARG A 27 -16.42 -7.11 -1.87
CA ARG A 27 -17.60 -7.47 -1.07
C ARG A 27 -17.36 -8.73 -0.22
N GLY A 28 -18.21 -9.74 -0.37
CA GLY A 28 -18.14 -11.00 0.39
C GLY A 28 -16.91 -11.88 0.12
N GLN A 29 -16.12 -11.55 -0.90
CA GLN A 29 -14.87 -12.25 -1.20
C GLN A 29 -13.69 -11.70 -0.36
N VAL A 30 -13.85 -10.52 0.23
CA VAL A 30 -12.82 -9.93 1.10
C VAL A 30 -12.77 -10.75 2.39
N PRO A 31 -11.64 -11.37 2.72
CA PRO A 31 -11.51 -12.15 3.96
C PRO A 31 -11.77 -11.30 5.19
N GLY A 32 -12.48 -11.83 6.18
CA GLY A 32 -12.72 -11.17 7.46
C GLY A 32 -11.45 -11.00 8.31
N SER A 33 -10.42 -11.82 8.04
CA SER A 33 -9.09 -11.72 8.65
C SER A 33 -8.04 -12.14 7.63
N THR A 34 -6.88 -11.51 7.68
CA THR A 34 -5.71 -11.92 6.88
C THR A 34 -4.91 -13.00 7.62
N THR A 35 -4.04 -13.72 6.90
CA THR A 35 -3.09 -14.67 7.51
C THR A 35 -2.19 -13.98 8.51
N ASP A 36 -1.81 -12.73 8.24
CA ASP A 36 -0.93 -11.94 9.10
C ASP A 36 -1.65 -11.47 10.38
N GLN A 37 -2.93 -11.08 10.28
CA GLN A 37 -3.75 -10.83 11.46
C GLN A 37 -3.88 -12.06 12.35
N ARG A 38 -4.04 -13.26 11.77
CA ARG A 38 -4.06 -14.51 12.52
C ARG A 38 -2.72 -14.82 13.19
N LEU A 39 -1.61 -14.49 12.53
CA LEU A 39 -0.28 -14.63 13.12
C LEU A 39 -0.09 -13.71 14.34
N LEU A 40 -0.52 -12.45 14.23
CA LEU A 40 -0.44 -11.49 15.32
C LEU A 40 -1.41 -11.79 16.47
N ALA A 41 -2.53 -12.41 16.17
CA ALA A 41 -3.54 -12.81 17.17
C ALA A 41 -3.22 -14.13 17.88
N SER A 42 -2.30 -14.95 17.38
CA SER A 42 -1.93 -16.22 17.98
C SER A 42 -1.09 -16.01 19.24
N HIS A 43 -1.71 -16.15 20.37
CA HIS A 43 -1.05 -16.07 21.69
C HIS A 43 -0.51 -17.42 22.19
N GLY A 44 -0.48 -18.45 21.37
CA GLY A 44 -0.07 -19.78 21.78
C GLY A 44 0.40 -20.64 20.63
N GLY A 45 1.65 -21.08 20.75
CA GLY A 45 2.16 -22.23 20.02
C GLY A 45 2.57 -22.01 18.56
N THR A 46 3.28 -22.98 18.05
CA THR A 46 3.77 -23.08 16.68
C THR A 46 2.70 -23.55 15.67
N ASP A 47 1.43 -23.45 15.99
CA ASP A 47 0.31 -23.94 15.16
C ASP A 47 0.28 -23.34 13.76
N TRP A 48 0.73 -22.10 13.61
CA TRP A 48 0.84 -21.45 12.31
C TRP A 48 1.85 -22.14 11.37
N VAL A 49 2.92 -22.74 11.92
CA VAL A 49 3.92 -23.49 11.14
C VAL A 49 3.28 -24.76 10.55
N HIS A 50 2.33 -25.36 11.26
CA HIS A 50 1.66 -26.58 10.81
C HIS A 50 0.49 -26.33 9.90
N THR A 51 -0.18 -25.18 10.02
CA THR A 51 -1.37 -24.82 9.23
C THR A 51 -1.04 -24.14 7.93
N ASP A 52 0.12 -23.49 7.80
CA ASP A 52 0.50 -22.77 6.57
C ASP A 52 1.95 -23.05 6.16
N ARG A 53 2.23 -24.29 5.79
CA ARG A 53 3.55 -24.72 5.30
C ARG A 53 3.96 -24.01 3.99
N TRP A 54 2.97 -23.53 3.24
CA TRP A 54 3.19 -22.85 1.95
C TRP A 54 3.47 -21.35 2.11
N ARG A 55 3.42 -20.83 3.34
CA ARG A 55 3.65 -19.41 3.62
C ARG A 55 5.03 -18.94 3.15
N VAL A 56 6.06 -19.75 3.38
CA VAL A 56 7.43 -19.41 2.93
C VAL A 56 7.49 -19.25 1.42
N LEU A 57 6.82 -20.15 0.68
CA LEU A 57 6.77 -20.07 -0.79
C LEU A 57 5.98 -18.83 -1.25
N ARG A 58 4.92 -18.43 -0.55
CA ARG A 58 4.21 -17.19 -0.87
C ARG A 58 5.08 -15.97 -0.63
N ILE A 59 5.78 -15.90 0.50
CA ILE A 59 6.73 -14.82 0.79
C ILE A 59 7.80 -14.75 -0.29
N GLN A 60 8.36 -15.88 -0.69
CA GLN A 60 9.34 -15.92 -1.79
C GLN A 60 8.74 -15.42 -3.10
N ALA A 61 7.51 -15.84 -3.43
CA ALA A 61 6.82 -15.40 -4.65
C ALA A 61 6.58 -13.89 -4.65
N GLU A 62 6.19 -13.30 -3.52
CA GLU A 62 6.01 -11.86 -3.37
C GLU A 62 7.34 -11.10 -3.58
N PHE A 63 8.45 -11.63 -3.08
CA PHE A 63 9.77 -11.05 -3.35
C PHE A 63 10.12 -11.13 -4.85
N VAL A 64 9.92 -12.27 -5.49
CA VAL A 64 10.19 -12.44 -6.92
C VAL A 64 9.33 -11.49 -7.75
N GLU A 65 8.05 -11.36 -7.42
CA GLU A 65 7.14 -10.43 -8.07
C GLU A 65 7.58 -8.98 -7.87
N GLY A 66 7.95 -8.59 -6.65
CA GLY A 66 8.45 -7.26 -6.33
C GLY A 66 9.74 -6.91 -7.07
N PHE A 67 10.71 -7.81 -7.09
CA PHE A 67 11.94 -7.61 -7.87
C PHE A 67 11.66 -7.54 -9.37
N GLY A 68 10.77 -8.38 -9.89
CA GLY A 68 10.36 -8.34 -11.30
C GLY A 68 9.69 -7.02 -11.68
N ALA A 69 8.77 -6.53 -10.83
CA ALA A 69 8.06 -5.28 -11.06
C ALA A 69 9.00 -4.05 -11.06
N LEU A 70 10.09 -4.10 -10.30
CA LEU A 70 11.05 -3.00 -10.17
C LEU A 70 12.30 -3.17 -11.03
N ALA A 71 12.45 -4.28 -11.76
CA ALA A 71 13.68 -4.61 -12.50
C ALA A 71 14.05 -3.55 -13.55
N GLU A 72 13.06 -2.90 -14.15
CA GLU A 72 13.25 -1.93 -15.24
C GLU A 72 13.03 -0.48 -14.81
N ILE A 73 12.89 -0.21 -13.50
CA ILE A 73 12.60 1.15 -13.02
C ILE A 73 13.79 2.12 -13.27
N GLY A 74 15.00 1.60 -13.42
CA GLY A 74 16.21 2.40 -13.58
C GLY A 74 16.68 3.05 -12.27
N PRO A 75 17.51 4.09 -12.36
CA PRO A 75 17.95 4.83 -11.18
C PRO A 75 16.74 5.44 -10.45
N ALA A 76 16.63 5.21 -9.16
CA ALA A 76 15.50 5.66 -8.37
C ALA A 76 15.94 6.23 -7.02
N VAL A 77 15.17 7.17 -6.48
CA VAL A 77 15.37 7.76 -5.16
C VAL A 77 14.14 7.51 -4.30
N SER A 78 14.37 6.95 -3.11
CA SER A 78 13.30 6.75 -2.14
C SER A 78 13.07 8.02 -1.32
N VAL A 79 11.81 8.46 -1.23
CA VAL A 79 11.38 9.63 -0.46
C VAL A 79 10.48 9.18 0.67
N PHE A 80 10.89 9.50 1.90
CA PHE A 80 10.13 9.26 3.11
C PHE A 80 9.78 10.57 3.79
N GLY A 81 8.66 10.61 4.48
CA GLY A 81 8.24 11.78 5.22
C GLY A 81 6.97 11.56 6.01
N SER A 82 6.56 12.58 6.77
CA SER A 82 5.40 12.51 7.64
C SER A 82 4.11 12.33 6.85
N ALA A 83 3.34 11.32 7.20
CA ALA A 83 1.97 11.10 6.69
C ALA A 83 0.98 12.18 7.16
N ARG A 84 1.34 12.99 8.16
CA ARG A 84 0.49 14.03 8.75
C ARG A 84 0.68 15.40 8.09
N THR A 85 1.59 15.54 7.14
CA THR A 85 1.81 16.79 6.41
C THR A 85 0.57 17.12 5.58
N LYS A 86 -0.09 18.23 5.90
CA LYS A 86 -1.30 18.66 5.19
C LYS A 86 -0.94 19.32 3.85
N PRO A 87 -1.85 19.29 2.83
CA PRO A 87 -1.61 19.90 1.53
C PRO A 87 -1.34 21.42 1.55
N ASP A 88 -1.85 22.12 2.55
CA ASP A 88 -1.65 23.56 2.77
C ASP A 88 -0.33 23.90 3.50
N HIS A 89 0.39 22.88 3.99
CA HIS A 89 1.64 23.08 4.70
C HIS A 89 2.81 23.32 3.74
N PRO A 90 3.75 24.24 4.04
CA PRO A 90 4.91 24.52 3.16
C PRO A 90 5.76 23.29 2.80
N THR A 91 5.86 22.32 3.73
CA THR A 91 6.55 21.04 3.50
C THR A 91 5.89 20.19 2.40
N TYR A 92 4.57 20.28 2.24
CA TYR A 92 3.89 19.58 1.14
C TYR A 92 4.30 20.16 -0.21
N ALA A 93 4.29 21.48 -0.34
CA ALA A 93 4.74 22.15 -1.55
C ALA A 93 6.23 21.87 -1.85
N LEU A 94 7.06 21.78 -0.80
CA LEU A 94 8.45 21.34 -0.94
C LEU A 94 8.54 19.91 -1.46
N GLY A 95 7.75 18.98 -0.93
CA GLY A 95 7.68 17.59 -1.39
C GLY A 95 7.34 17.49 -2.87
N VAL A 96 6.37 18.26 -3.33
CA VAL A 96 6.01 18.31 -4.77
C VAL A 96 7.20 18.78 -5.62
N ARG A 97 7.89 19.84 -5.20
CA ARG A 97 9.09 20.32 -5.93
C ARG A 97 10.23 19.31 -5.93
N VAL A 98 10.45 18.63 -4.81
CA VAL A 98 11.48 17.57 -4.72
C VAL A 98 11.17 16.43 -5.68
N GLY A 99 9.91 15.96 -5.71
CA GLY A 99 9.51 14.90 -6.65
C GLY A 99 9.73 15.30 -8.11
N ALA A 100 9.35 16.51 -8.49
CA ALA A 100 9.58 17.04 -9.85
C ALA A 100 11.08 17.14 -10.18
N ALA A 101 11.89 17.72 -9.28
CA ALA A 101 13.32 17.88 -9.48
C ALA A 101 14.08 16.55 -9.63
N LEU A 102 13.64 15.51 -8.90
CA LEU A 102 14.20 14.16 -9.04
C LEU A 102 13.96 13.60 -10.43
N VAL A 103 12.75 13.77 -10.97
CA VAL A 103 12.42 13.34 -12.34
C VAL A 103 13.21 14.12 -13.38
N GLU A 104 13.33 15.44 -13.22
CA GLU A 104 14.15 16.28 -14.09
C GLU A 104 15.64 15.88 -14.08
N ALA A 105 16.12 15.36 -12.94
CA ALA A 105 17.46 14.81 -12.80
C ALA A 105 17.60 13.36 -13.33
N GLY A 106 16.55 12.76 -13.88
CA GLY A 106 16.57 11.43 -14.47
C GLY A 106 16.31 10.27 -13.50
N TYR A 107 15.77 10.54 -12.32
CA TYR A 107 15.46 9.53 -11.32
C TYR A 107 13.96 9.22 -11.27
N ALA A 108 13.62 7.95 -11.08
CA ALA A 108 12.30 7.56 -10.61
C ALA A 108 12.15 7.86 -9.11
N VAL A 109 10.92 8.03 -8.65
CA VAL A 109 10.62 8.29 -7.24
C VAL A 109 9.92 7.09 -6.63
N ILE A 110 10.45 6.57 -5.52
CA ILE A 110 9.84 5.49 -4.74
C ILE A 110 9.39 6.06 -3.39
N THR A 111 8.19 5.74 -2.97
CA THR A 111 7.64 6.13 -1.67
C THR A 111 6.99 4.94 -0.99
N GLY A 112 6.65 5.07 0.29
CA GLY A 112 5.83 4.09 1.00
C GLY A 112 4.33 4.15 0.67
N GLY A 113 3.90 4.87 -0.37
CA GLY A 113 2.50 4.95 -0.79
C GLY A 113 1.57 5.70 0.18
N GLY A 114 2.09 6.23 1.29
CA GLY A 114 1.29 6.93 2.30
C GLY A 114 0.98 8.38 1.94
N PRO A 115 0.04 9.00 2.68
CA PRO A 115 -0.34 10.40 2.50
C PRO A 115 0.74 11.38 2.94
N GLY A 116 0.49 12.66 2.77
CA GLY A 116 1.32 13.75 3.26
C GLY A 116 2.57 13.98 2.41
N ALA A 117 3.75 13.94 3.02
CA ALA A 117 5.02 14.25 2.33
C ALA A 117 5.34 13.24 1.21
N MET A 118 4.98 11.97 1.40
CA MET A 118 5.18 10.92 0.39
C MET A 118 4.25 11.12 -0.80
N GLU A 119 2.97 11.37 -0.55
CA GLU A 119 2.00 11.75 -1.59
C GLU A 119 2.47 12.97 -2.37
N ALA A 120 2.97 14.00 -1.68
CA ALA A 120 3.48 15.22 -2.31
C ALA A 120 4.62 14.93 -3.28
N ALA A 121 5.59 14.09 -2.89
CA ALA A 121 6.70 13.71 -3.76
C ALA A 121 6.24 12.90 -4.97
N THR A 122 5.35 11.93 -4.77
CA THR A 122 4.72 11.16 -5.85
C THR A 122 3.98 12.08 -6.83
N LYS A 123 3.17 13.02 -6.31
CA LYS A 123 2.44 14.00 -7.11
C LYS A 123 3.36 14.85 -7.97
N GLY A 124 4.48 15.32 -7.40
CA GLY A 124 5.48 16.09 -8.12
C GLY A 124 6.15 15.29 -9.23
N ALA A 125 6.53 14.04 -8.95
CA ALA A 125 7.14 13.16 -9.92
C ALA A 125 6.20 12.87 -11.12
N VAL A 126 4.95 12.54 -10.85
CA VAL A 126 3.94 12.27 -11.88
C VAL A 126 3.65 13.53 -12.71
N ALA A 127 3.53 14.70 -12.06
CA ALA A 127 3.30 15.97 -12.76
C ALA A 127 4.46 16.35 -13.69
N ALA A 128 5.69 15.95 -13.36
CA ALA A 128 6.87 16.12 -14.22
C ALA A 128 6.99 15.03 -15.31
N GLY A 129 6.03 14.12 -15.43
CA GLY A 129 6.02 13.05 -16.44
C GLY A 129 6.96 11.87 -16.13
N GLY A 130 7.43 11.75 -14.90
CA GLY A 130 8.32 10.68 -14.47
C GLY A 130 7.62 9.47 -13.87
N THR A 131 8.42 8.46 -13.58
CA THR A 131 7.96 7.23 -12.91
C THR A 131 7.91 7.43 -11.40
N ALA A 132 6.76 7.12 -10.79
CA ALA A 132 6.60 7.10 -9.35
C ALA A 132 6.02 5.76 -8.89
N VAL A 133 6.58 5.19 -7.82
CA VAL A 133 6.15 3.92 -7.22
C VAL A 133 5.79 4.14 -5.77
N GLY A 134 4.61 3.69 -5.39
CA GLY A 134 4.15 3.62 -4.00
C GLY A 134 4.19 2.17 -3.53
N LEU A 135 4.94 1.89 -2.48
CA LEU A 135 4.98 0.57 -1.82
C LEU A 135 3.96 0.59 -0.68
N GLY A 136 2.84 -0.09 -0.83
CA GLY A 136 1.76 -0.10 0.14
C GLY A 136 1.27 -1.49 0.49
#